data_6310a92efc3ae145d6bbdffeb9f49371
#
_entry.id   6310a92efc3ae145d6bbdffeb9f49371
#
_cell.length_a   1.000
_cell.length_b   1.000
_cell.length_c   1.000
_cell.angle_alpha   90.00
_cell.angle_beta   90.00
_cell.angle_gamma   90.00
#
_symmetry.space_group_name_H-M   'P 1'
#
loop_
_entity.id
_entity.type
_entity.pdbx_description
1 polymer ?
#
loop_
_entity_poly.entity_id
_entity_poly.type
_entity_poly.pdbx_seq_one_letter_code
_entity_poly.pdbx_strand_id
1 'polypeptide(L)'
;MEYLGILKGIFIEDGRYQYIIKGLGFSLGVTGLAAVLGMLFGIFFALLRLSKISILEKISIVYVDLIRGTPAVVQLMILANGVFIGNLRDTPILVVAALAFGINSGAYVTEIIRSGIEGLDKGQMEAARSLGMNYSIA
;
A
#
# COMPACT_ATOMS: atom_id res chain seq x y z
N MET A 1 -25.12 23.75 28.09
CA MET A 1 -25.74 22.40 28.35
C MET A 1 -26.61 21.92 27.17
N GLU A 2 -27.18 22.84 26.40
CA GLU A 2 -28.07 22.56 25.26
C GLU A 2 -27.36 21.76 24.11
N TYR A 3 -26.12 22.12 23.75
CA TYR A 3 -25.36 21.42 22.74
C TYR A 3 -25.05 19.93 23.06
N LEU A 4 -24.83 19.64 24.35
CA LEU A 4 -24.60 18.25 24.79
C LEU A 4 -25.86 17.40 24.67
N GLY A 5 -27.02 17.99 24.92
CA GLY A 5 -28.34 17.35 24.73
C GLY A 5 -28.59 17.04 23.25
N ILE A 6 -28.31 18.00 22.36
CA ILE A 6 -28.46 17.84 20.91
C ILE A 6 -27.52 16.75 20.39
N LEU A 7 -26.24 16.76 20.81
CA LEU A 7 -25.27 15.74 20.40
C LEU A 7 -25.67 14.34 20.89
N LYS A 8 -26.16 14.24 22.14
CA LYS A 8 -26.66 12.98 22.69
C LYS A 8 -27.87 12.44 21.90
N GLY A 9 -28.84 13.31 21.55
CA GLY A 9 -29.98 12.94 20.72
C GLY A 9 -29.55 12.43 19.35
N ILE A 10 -28.70 13.19 18.66
CA ILE A 10 -28.24 12.85 17.30
C ILE A 10 -27.42 11.55 17.26
N PHE A 11 -26.46 11.37 18.17
CA PHE A 11 -25.55 10.25 18.11
C PHE A 11 -26.07 9.00 18.83
N ILE A 12 -26.76 9.15 19.94
CA ILE A 12 -27.15 8.01 20.79
C ILE A 12 -28.59 7.61 20.55
N GLU A 13 -29.54 8.57 20.64
CA GLU A 13 -30.97 8.26 20.54
C GLU A 13 -31.39 7.87 19.13
N ASP A 14 -30.86 8.54 18.09
CA ASP A 14 -31.03 8.16 16.67
C ASP A 14 -30.18 6.96 16.24
N GLY A 15 -29.35 6.42 17.13
CA GLY A 15 -28.48 5.26 16.83
C GLY A 15 -27.40 5.51 15.76
N ARG A 16 -27.09 6.76 15.45
CA ARG A 16 -26.12 7.12 14.36
C ARG A 16 -24.70 6.69 14.64
N TYR A 17 -24.34 6.45 15.91
CA TYR A 17 -23.03 5.86 16.26
C TYR A 17 -22.78 4.52 15.56
N GLN A 18 -23.83 3.77 15.20
CA GLN A 18 -23.69 2.49 14.48
C GLN A 18 -23.09 2.68 13.08
N TYR A 19 -23.41 3.79 12.40
CA TYR A 19 -22.81 4.10 11.08
C TYR A 19 -21.31 4.38 11.22
N ILE A 20 -20.91 5.04 12.30
CA ILE A 20 -19.48 5.31 12.60
C ILE A 20 -18.75 4.00 12.86
N ILE A 21 -19.32 3.11 13.69
CA ILE A 21 -18.71 1.80 13.99
C ILE A 21 -18.60 0.93 12.73
N LYS A 22 -19.67 0.87 11.93
CA LYS A 22 -19.65 0.13 10.66
C LYS A 22 -18.63 0.70 9.67
N GLY A 23 -18.58 2.04 9.55
CA GLY A 23 -17.59 2.72 8.71
C GLY A 23 -16.15 2.47 9.17
N LEU A 24 -15.91 2.49 10.48
CA LEU A 24 -14.61 2.17 11.06
C LEU A 24 -14.22 0.71 10.77
N GLY A 25 -15.13 -0.24 10.95
CA GLY A 25 -14.88 -1.64 10.61
C GLY A 25 -14.55 -1.84 9.14
N PHE A 26 -15.27 -1.18 8.23
CA PHE A 26 -14.98 -1.19 6.81
C PHE A 26 -13.59 -0.60 6.51
N SER A 27 -13.26 0.55 7.08
CA SER A 27 -11.97 1.21 6.89
C SER A 27 -10.81 0.35 7.38
N LEU A 28 -10.96 -0.28 8.55
CA LEU A 28 -9.95 -1.20 9.09
C LEU A 28 -9.79 -2.43 8.20
N GLY A 29 -10.89 -2.97 7.66
CA GLY A 29 -10.85 -4.08 6.72
C GLY A 29 -10.10 -3.75 5.42
N VAL A 30 -10.41 -2.59 4.81
CA VAL A 30 -9.70 -2.10 3.63
C VAL A 30 -8.22 -1.89 3.94
N THR A 31 -7.91 -1.22 5.06
CA THR A 31 -6.52 -0.93 5.46
C THR A 31 -5.72 -2.20 5.69
N GLY A 32 -6.27 -3.17 6.40
CA GLY A 32 -5.61 -4.45 6.66
C GLY A 32 -5.29 -5.22 5.37
N LEU A 33 -6.27 -5.35 4.48
CA LEU A 33 -6.08 -6.00 3.19
C LEU A 33 -5.10 -5.23 2.29
N ALA A 34 -5.23 -3.90 2.22
CA ALA A 34 -4.34 -3.05 1.43
C ALA A 34 -2.90 -3.11 1.95
N ALA A 35 -2.69 -3.18 3.26
CA ALA A 35 -1.37 -3.31 3.86
C ALA A 35 -0.70 -4.63 3.47
N VAL A 36 -1.42 -5.75 3.55
CA VAL A 36 -0.90 -7.07 3.14
C VAL A 36 -0.57 -7.07 1.65
N LEU A 37 -1.48 -6.62 0.80
CA LEU A 37 -1.26 -6.53 -0.65
C LEU A 37 -0.11 -5.57 -0.98
N GLY A 38 -0.06 -4.42 -0.32
CA GLY A 38 1.00 -3.42 -0.50
C GLY A 38 2.38 -3.97 -0.12
N MET A 39 2.45 -4.75 0.95
CA MET A 39 3.69 -5.42 1.35
C MET A 39 4.13 -6.48 0.32
N LEU A 40 3.19 -7.30 -0.17
CA LEU A 40 3.48 -8.31 -1.19
C LEU A 40 3.95 -7.67 -2.50
N PHE A 41 3.22 -6.69 -3.02
CA PHE A 41 3.63 -5.93 -4.22
C PHE A 41 4.94 -5.19 -3.99
N GLY A 42 5.09 -4.55 -2.82
CA GLY A 42 6.29 -3.79 -2.48
C GLY A 42 7.55 -4.63 -2.47
N ILE A 43 7.52 -5.78 -1.81
CA ILE A 43 8.65 -6.73 -1.80
C ILE A 43 8.93 -7.25 -3.21
N PHE A 44 7.89 -7.66 -3.92
CA PHE A 44 8.03 -8.18 -5.28
C PHE A 44 8.73 -7.17 -6.21
N PHE A 45 8.22 -5.93 -6.28
CA PHE A 45 8.81 -4.91 -7.13
C PHE A 45 10.15 -4.38 -6.62
N ALA A 46 10.42 -4.42 -5.31
CA ALA A 46 11.74 -4.11 -4.76
C ALA A 46 12.78 -5.15 -5.21
N LEU A 47 12.46 -6.42 -5.21
CA LEU A 47 13.34 -7.47 -5.73
C LEU A 47 13.62 -7.28 -7.21
N LEU A 48 12.61 -6.92 -8.01
CA LEU A 48 12.80 -6.56 -9.42
C LEU A 48 13.73 -5.35 -9.56
N ARG A 49 13.54 -4.32 -8.73
CA ARG A 49 14.31 -3.08 -8.74
C ARG A 49 15.78 -3.30 -8.42
N LEU A 50 16.08 -4.17 -7.46
CA LEU A 50 17.43 -4.50 -7.02
C LEU A 50 18.09 -5.59 -7.88
N SER A 51 17.36 -6.13 -8.86
CA SER A 51 17.92 -7.13 -9.77
C SER A 51 18.94 -6.49 -10.69
N LYS A 52 19.97 -7.25 -11.05
CA LYS A 52 20.99 -6.82 -12.04
C LYS A 52 20.48 -6.95 -13.49
N ILE A 53 19.22 -7.35 -13.69
CA ILE A 53 18.60 -7.55 -14.99
C ILE A 53 17.87 -6.27 -15.40
N SER A 54 18.42 -5.55 -16.37
CA SER A 54 17.93 -4.23 -16.81
C SER A 54 16.42 -4.20 -17.16
N ILE A 55 15.87 -5.29 -17.72
CA ILE A 55 14.44 -5.35 -18.06
C ILE A 55 13.58 -5.37 -16.79
N LEU A 56 13.94 -6.17 -15.79
CA LEU A 56 13.21 -6.28 -14.53
C LEU A 56 13.25 -4.98 -13.74
N GLU A 57 14.41 -4.36 -13.70
CA GLU A 57 14.60 -3.04 -13.09
C GLU A 57 13.68 -2.00 -13.74
N LYS A 58 13.66 -1.92 -15.08
CA LYS A 58 12.80 -0.98 -15.81
C LYS A 58 11.31 -1.20 -15.55
N ILE A 59 10.86 -2.44 -15.47
CA ILE A 59 9.46 -2.75 -15.12
C ILE A 59 9.11 -2.17 -13.74
N SER A 60 9.99 -2.35 -12.75
CA SER A 60 9.78 -1.79 -11.42
C SER A 60 9.79 -0.26 -11.43
N ILE A 61 10.69 0.37 -12.19
CA ILE A 61 10.74 1.83 -12.35
C ILE A 61 9.41 2.34 -12.88
N VAL A 62 8.94 1.80 -13.99
CA VAL A 62 7.68 2.22 -14.63
C VAL A 62 6.50 2.06 -13.67
N TYR A 63 6.43 0.94 -12.94
CA TYR A 63 5.39 0.74 -11.92
C TYR A 63 5.43 1.83 -10.84
N VAL A 64 6.60 2.05 -10.23
CA VAL A 64 6.76 3.00 -9.13
C VAL A 64 6.46 4.43 -9.59
N ASP A 65 7.02 4.84 -10.74
CA ASP A 65 6.86 6.20 -11.25
C ASP A 65 5.40 6.47 -11.67
N LEU A 66 4.74 5.51 -12.33
CA LEU A 66 3.34 5.64 -12.74
C LEU A 66 2.42 5.75 -11.51
N ILE A 67 2.59 4.85 -10.55
CA ILE A 67 1.71 4.77 -9.38
C ILE A 67 1.93 5.97 -8.44
N ARG A 68 3.18 6.34 -8.17
CA ARG A 68 3.47 7.49 -7.31
C ARG A 68 3.26 8.84 -8.00
N GLY A 69 3.29 8.86 -9.34
CA GLY A 69 3.00 10.05 -10.14
C GLY A 69 1.51 10.33 -10.34
N THR A 70 0.63 9.42 -9.93
CA THR A 70 -0.83 9.60 -10.08
C THR A 70 -1.54 9.63 -8.72
N PRO A 71 -2.58 10.48 -8.53
CA PRO A 71 -3.36 10.52 -7.30
C PRO A 71 -4.05 9.17 -7.01
N ALA A 72 -4.00 8.70 -5.76
CA ALA A 72 -4.62 7.44 -5.34
C ALA A 72 -6.12 7.35 -5.66
N VAL A 73 -6.84 8.48 -5.57
CA VAL A 73 -8.27 8.54 -5.92
C VAL A 73 -8.49 8.25 -7.41
N VAL A 74 -7.62 8.74 -8.28
CA VAL A 74 -7.69 8.47 -9.73
C VAL A 74 -7.46 6.99 -10.00
N GLN A 75 -6.50 6.36 -9.32
CA GLN A 75 -6.25 4.91 -9.41
C GLN A 75 -7.47 4.10 -8.97
N LEU A 76 -8.11 4.49 -7.86
CA LEU A 76 -9.35 3.88 -7.39
C LEU A 76 -10.46 4.00 -8.44
N MET A 77 -10.63 5.18 -9.04
CA MET A 77 -11.64 5.41 -10.07
C MET A 77 -11.38 4.58 -11.34
N ILE A 78 -10.13 4.46 -11.77
CA ILE A 78 -9.74 3.63 -12.91
C ILE A 78 -10.04 2.16 -12.64
N LEU A 79 -9.69 1.65 -11.45
CA LEU A 79 -9.99 0.27 -11.09
C LEU A 79 -11.49 0.04 -10.98
N ALA A 80 -12.21 0.91 -10.30
CA ALA A 80 -13.64 0.76 -10.10
C ALA A 80 -14.42 0.83 -11.42
N ASN A 81 -14.10 1.77 -12.30
CA ASN A 81 -14.88 2.02 -13.52
C ASN A 81 -14.25 1.44 -14.78
N GLY A 82 -12.95 1.13 -14.78
CA GLY A 82 -12.25 0.58 -15.94
C GLY A 82 -12.13 -0.93 -15.89
N VAL A 83 -11.57 -1.46 -14.81
CA VAL A 83 -11.26 -2.90 -14.69
C VAL A 83 -12.49 -3.71 -14.26
N PHE A 84 -13.27 -3.18 -13.32
CA PHE A 84 -14.44 -3.86 -12.77
C PHE A 84 -15.76 -3.42 -13.41
N ILE A 85 -15.72 -2.64 -14.51
CA ILE A 85 -16.92 -2.23 -15.23
C ILE A 85 -17.65 -3.47 -15.77
N GLY A 86 -18.90 -3.64 -15.41
CA GLY A 86 -19.68 -4.85 -15.76
C GLY A 86 -19.72 -5.92 -14.68
N ASN A 87 -18.68 -6.05 -13.84
CA ASN A 87 -18.63 -7.00 -12.73
C ASN A 87 -18.74 -6.33 -11.34
N LEU A 88 -18.97 -5.02 -11.31
CA LEU A 88 -19.07 -4.25 -10.04
C LEU A 88 -20.24 -4.70 -9.15
N ARG A 89 -21.29 -5.27 -9.75
CA ARG A 89 -22.44 -5.82 -8.98
C ARG A 89 -22.06 -7.05 -8.17
N ASP A 90 -21.08 -7.82 -8.66
CA ASP A 90 -20.67 -9.10 -8.08
C ASP A 90 -19.36 -8.96 -7.28
N THR A 91 -18.58 -7.89 -7.49
CA THR A 91 -17.32 -7.67 -6.76
C THR A 91 -17.55 -6.76 -5.55
N PRO A 92 -17.26 -7.24 -4.32
CA PRO A 92 -17.38 -6.40 -3.13
C PRO A 92 -16.51 -5.15 -3.24
N ILE A 93 -17.08 -3.98 -2.97
CA ILE A 93 -16.37 -2.69 -3.02
C ILE A 93 -15.12 -2.67 -2.13
N LEU A 94 -15.12 -3.45 -1.05
CA LEU A 94 -13.97 -3.67 -0.18
C LEU A 94 -12.77 -4.24 -0.93
N VAL A 95 -13.01 -5.20 -1.84
CA VAL A 95 -11.94 -5.82 -2.66
C VAL A 95 -11.36 -4.81 -3.63
N VAL A 96 -12.21 -4.04 -4.31
CA VAL A 96 -11.78 -3.00 -5.26
C VAL A 96 -10.93 -1.95 -4.55
N ALA A 97 -11.39 -1.49 -3.39
CA ALA A 97 -10.67 -0.51 -2.58
C ALA A 97 -9.34 -1.08 -2.06
N ALA A 98 -9.34 -2.31 -1.55
CA ALA A 98 -8.13 -2.97 -1.05
C ALA A 98 -7.08 -3.17 -2.15
N LEU A 99 -7.50 -3.53 -3.38
CA LEU A 99 -6.60 -3.64 -4.53
C LEU A 99 -6.02 -2.28 -4.92
N ALA A 100 -6.85 -1.24 -5.04
CA ALA A 100 -6.40 0.10 -5.40
C ALA A 100 -5.36 0.63 -4.41
N PHE A 101 -5.69 0.58 -3.12
CA PHE A 101 -4.78 1.05 -2.07
C PHE A 101 -3.57 0.12 -1.87
N GLY A 102 -3.72 -1.18 -2.10
CA GLY A 102 -2.63 -2.15 -2.07
C GLY A 102 -1.60 -1.90 -3.17
N ILE A 103 -2.05 -1.69 -4.41
CA ILE A 103 -1.18 -1.32 -5.54
C ILE A 103 -0.48 0.02 -5.26
N ASN A 104 -1.22 1.02 -4.76
CA ASN A 104 -0.65 2.31 -4.40
C ASN A 104 0.41 2.18 -3.30
N SER A 105 0.08 1.53 -2.19
CA SER A 105 0.99 1.30 -1.06
C SER A 105 2.23 0.51 -1.48
N GLY A 106 2.07 -0.49 -2.35
CA GLY A 106 3.17 -1.30 -2.87
C GLY A 106 4.26 -0.49 -3.56
N ALA A 107 3.91 0.56 -4.31
CA ALA A 107 4.89 1.44 -4.94
C ALA A 107 5.72 2.22 -3.91
N TYR A 108 5.11 2.67 -2.82
CA TYR A 108 5.84 3.32 -1.72
C TYR A 108 6.72 2.34 -0.96
N VAL A 109 6.21 1.13 -0.65
CA VAL A 109 7.00 0.08 0.01
C VAL A 109 8.20 -0.34 -0.85
N THR A 110 8.02 -0.46 -2.17
CA THR A 110 9.13 -0.73 -3.11
C THR A 110 10.26 0.29 -2.94
N GLU A 111 9.92 1.57 -2.92
CA GLU A 111 10.92 2.64 -2.82
C GLU A 111 11.55 2.72 -1.43
N ILE A 112 10.80 2.45 -0.37
CA ILE A 112 11.32 2.37 1.00
C ILE A 112 12.36 1.24 1.11
N ILE A 113 12.04 0.05 0.59
CA ILE A 113 12.98 -1.08 0.61
C ILE A 113 14.22 -0.77 -0.22
N ARG A 114 14.04 -0.25 -1.45
CA ARG A 114 15.15 0.13 -2.31
C ARG A 114 16.08 1.14 -1.63
N SER A 115 15.52 2.24 -1.15
CA SER A 115 16.30 3.31 -0.52
C SER A 115 16.98 2.85 0.77
N GLY A 116 16.34 1.98 1.54
CA GLY A 116 16.93 1.39 2.73
C GLY A 116 18.14 0.51 2.43
N ILE A 117 18.07 -0.31 1.38
CA ILE A 117 19.17 -1.20 0.98
C ILE A 117 20.31 -0.42 0.29
N GLU A 118 19.97 0.47 -0.65
CA GLU A 118 20.98 1.26 -1.37
C GLU A 118 21.61 2.36 -0.52
N GLY A 119 20.94 2.79 0.57
CA GLY A 119 21.44 3.77 1.52
C GLY A 119 22.49 3.22 2.50
N LEU A 120 22.73 1.91 2.52
CA LEU A 120 23.77 1.33 3.35
C LEU A 120 25.15 1.71 2.83
N ASP A 121 26.05 2.10 3.74
CA ASP A 121 27.44 2.41 3.39
C ASP A 121 28.16 1.14 2.90
N LYS A 122 28.73 1.22 1.70
CA LYS A 122 29.49 0.13 1.08
C LYS A 122 30.70 -0.28 1.94
N GLY A 123 31.22 0.63 2.73
CA GLY A 123 32.32 0.35 3.67
C GLY A 123 31.95 -0.69 4.72
N GLN A 124 30.67 -0.83 5.09
CA GLN A 124 30.23 -1.89 6.01
C GLN A 124 30.44 -3.27 5.39
N MET A 125 30.06 -3.46 4.13
CA MET A 125 30.29 -4.69 3.38
C MET A 125 31.79 -4.98 3.21
N GLU A 126 32.58 -3.97 2.88
CA GLU A 126 34.03 -4.10 2.75
C GLU A 126 34.70 -4.48 4.06
N ALA A 127 34.29 -3.87 5.17
CA ALA A 127 34.79 -4.20 6.51
C ALA A 127 34.44 -5.65 6.91
N ALA A 128 33.21 -6.07 6.71
CA ALA A 128 32.78 -7.44 6.98
C ALA A 128 33.56 -8.46 6.15
N ARG A 129 33.80 -8.16 4.85
CA ARG A 129 34.62 -8.98 3.96
C ARG A 129 36.09 -9.06 4.42
N SER A 130 36.66 -7.96 4.91
CA SER A 130 38.01 -7.92 5.44
C SER A 130 38.20 -8.75 6.69
N LEU A 131 37.11 -8.95 7.46
CA LEU A 131 37.07 -9.86 8.62
C LEU A 131 36.84 -11.33 8.22
N GLY A 132 36.84 -11.66 6.91
CA GLY A 132 36.70 -13.04 6.42
C GLY A 132 35.25 -13.54 6.27
N MET A 133 34.25 -12.65 6.40
CA MET A 133 32.85 -13.03 6.21
C MET A 133 32.58 -13.29 4.71
N ASN A 134 31.79 -14.31 4.42
CA ASN A 134 31.30 -14.53 3.06
C ASN A 134 30.13 -13.57 2.73
N TYR A 135 29.76 -13.45 1.45
CA TYR A 135 28.72 -12.53 0.99
C TYR A 135 27.33 -12.75 1.61
N SER A 136 27.05 -13.98 2.05
CA SER A 136 25.74 -14.32 2.66
C SER A 136 25.67 -13.96 4.14
N ILE A 137 26.80 -13.70 4.78
CA ILE A 137 26.89 -13.40 6.22
C ILE A 137 27.22 -11.92 6.41
N ALA A 138 27.93 -11.28 5.50
CA ALA A 138 28.25 -9.88 5.49
C ALA A 138 27.05 -9.03 5.05
#